data_4249527efc24c587c1722d502b65f588
#
_entry.id   4249527efc24c587c1722d502b65f588
#
_cell.length_a   1.000
_cell.length_b   1.000
_cell.length_c   1.000
_cell.angle_alpha   90.00
_cell.angle_beta   90.00
_cell.angle_gamma   90.00
#
_symmetry.space_group_name_H-M   'P 1'
#
loop_
_entity.id
_entity.type
_entity.pdbx_description
1 polymer ?
#
loop_
_entity_poly.entity_id
_entity_poly.type
_entity_poly.pdbx_seq_one_letter_code
_entity_poly.pdbx_strand_id
1 'polypeptide(L)'
;ALENLATDNSQGEQYLTDVLGILRSQGHSVTAVVTTEENILGVNDRRQLAAAGAALRSRICDEWMLAGVTMVDPTTVWIDRTVELDAEVTILPNVTISGASKIRNGANIGPDCSLHDTVVDHCATVIRTTSIGAIIGEGANVGPYTYLRPGTVLGAGAKAGGFVEMKNANLGPNSKVPHLSYVGDATIGEGTNIGAATVFVNYDGQEKHHTQVGSYVRIGSDTMLVAPLVIGDGAYTAAGSVITEDVPAGSMAVGRARQRN
;
A
#
# COMPACT_ATOMS: atom_id res chain seq x y z
N ALA A 1 41.40 11.62 16.10
CA ALA A 1 40.82 12.08 17.37
C ALA A 1 39.98 10.98 18.03
N LEU A 2 39.09 10.29 17.30
CA LEU A 2 38.22 9.24 17.86
C LEU A 2 38.97 8.08 18.49
N GLU A 3 40.12 7.67 17.90
CA GLU A 3 40.97 6.62 18.43
C GLU A 3 41.70 6.98 19.76
N ASN A 4 41.69 8.26 20.09
CA ASN A 4 42.33 8.80 21.30
C ASN A 4 41.32 9.13 22.43
N LEU A 5 40.06 8.70 22.28
CA LEU A 5 39.08 8.86 23.34
C LEU A 5 39.42 7.95 24.52
N ALA A 6 39.50 8.55 25.70
CA ALA A 6 39.74 7.82 26.94
C ALA A 6 38.39 7.41 27.58
N THR A 7 38.46 6.42 28.47
CA THR A 7 37.36 5.97 29.32
C THR A 7 37.57 6.38 30.79
N ASP A 8 38.49 7.34 31.03
CA ASP A 8 38.87 7.80 32.38
C ASP A 8 37.85 8.81 32.93
N ASN A 9 36.62 8.33 33.13
CA ASN A 9 35.54 9.09 33.71
C ASN A 9 34.68 8.19 34.62
N SER A 10 33.79 8.78 35.41
CA SER A 10 32.99 8.07 36.43
C SER A 10 32.07 6.98 35.87
N GLN A 11 31.82 6.96 34.54
CA GLN A 11 30.95 5.99 33.88
C GLN A 11 31.74 4.95 33.08
N GLY A 12 33.03 5.16 32.88
CA GLY A 12 33.89 4.27 32.08
C GLY A 12 33.55 4.27 30.58
N GLU A 13 32.88 5.34 30.09
CA GLU A 13 32.42 5.46 28.71
C GLU A 13 33.28 6.43 27.91
N GLN A 14 33.29 6.27 26.59
CA GLN A 14 33.90 7.22 25.68
C GLN A 14 32.92 8.36 25.37
N TYR A 15 33.30 9.59 25.76
CA TYR A 15 32.48 10.76 25.44
C TYR A 15 32.93 11.39 24.12
N LEU A 16 31.99 11.46 23.16
CA LEU A 16 32.27 12.11 21.87
C LEU A 16 32.66 13.59 22.03
N THR A 17 32.17 14.26 23.06
CA THR A 17 32.52 15.65 23.39
C THR A 17 33.99 15.88 23.65
N ASP A 18 34.75 14.87 24.11
CA ASP A 18 36.19 14.95 24.39
C ASP A 18 37.02 15.10 23.10
N VAL A 19 36.44 14.73 21.95
CA VAL A 19 37.04 14.97 20.62
C VAL A 19 37.38 16.44 20.39
N LEU A 20 36.57 17.37 20.92
CA LEU A 20 36.80 18.80 20.79
C LEU A 20 38.14 19.24 21.44
N GLY A 21 38.41 18.73 22.63
CA GLY A 21 39.68 18.95 23.35
C GLY A 21 40.86 18.36 22.61
N ILE A 22 40.73 17.12 22.14
CA ILE A 22 41.76 16.40 21.38
C ILE A 22 42.09 17.15 20.08
N LEU A 23 41.11 17.56 19.29
CA LEU A 23 41.30 18.31 18.04
C LEU A 23 42.04 19.63 18.31
N ARG A 24 41.63 20.36 19.33
CA ARG A 24 42.30 21.63 19.70
C ARG A 24 43.74 21.41 20.12
N SER A 25 44.05 20.37 20.88
CA SER A 25 45.43 20.03 21.27
C SER A 25 46.32 19.66 20.10
N GLN A 26 45.72 19.16 19.02
CA GLN A 26 46.40 18.83 17.76
C GLN A 26 46.50 20.05 16.80
N GLY A 27 46.07 21.24 17.21
CA GLY A 27 46.17 22.47 16.44
C GLY A 27 45.05 22.68 15.43
N HIS A 28 44.00 21.86 15.46
CA HIS A 28 42.82 22.05 14.60
C HIS A 28 41.92 23.16 15.12
N SER A 29 41.28 23.90 14.22
CA SER A 29 40.25 24.87 14.55
C SER A 29 38.93 24.17 14.84
N VAL A 30 38.25 24.61 15.88
CA VAL A 30 36.90 24.15 16.26
C VAL A 30 35.94 25.32 16.25
N THR A 31 34.84 25.20 15.55
CA THR A 31 33.80 26.22 15.45
C THR A 31 32.48 25.67 15.98
N ALA A 32 31.73 26.51 16.71
CA ALA A 32 30.39 26.19 17.16
C ALA A 32 29.35 26.72 16.16
N VAL A 33 28.37 25.89 15.81
CA VAL A 33 27.20 26.30 15.06
C VAL A 33 25.99 26.25 15.98
N VAL A 34 25.31 27.39 16.15
CA VAL A 34 24.09 27.46 16.97
C VAL A 34 22.93 26.89 16.17
N THR A 35 22.17 25.98 16.77
CA THR A 35 20.97 25.40 16.19
C THR A 35 19.84 25.38 17.22
N THR A 36 18.62 24.98 16.83
CA THR A 36 17.49 24.83 17.74
C THR A 36 17.60 23.56 18.56
N GLU A 37 17.00 23.53 19.74
CA GLU A 37 16.99 22.37 20.62
C GLU A 37 16.41 21.13 19.93
N GLU A 38 15.43 21.29 19.08
CA GLU A 38 14.80 20.21 18.32
C GLU A 38 15.75 19.46 17.37
N ASN A 39 16.82 20.12 16.93
CA ASN A 39 17.83 19.49 16.03
C ASN A 39 18.87 18.67 16.77
N ILE A 40 18.94 18.81 18.09
CA ILE A 40 19.94 18.16 18.95
C ILE A 40 19.30 17.26 20.01
N LEU A 41 18.06 16.82 19.80
CA LEU A 41 17.35 15.92 20.71
C LEU A 41 18.16 14.63 20.92
N GLY A 42 18.62 14.39 22.15
CA GLY A 42 19.25 13.14 22.56
C GLY A 42 18.17 12.07 22.84
N VAL A 43 18.46 10.82 22.52
CA VAL A 43 17.56 9.69 22.75
C VAL A 43 18.25 8.66 23.64
N ASN A 44 17.81 8.58 24.92
CA ASN A 44 18.32 7.63 25.90
C ASN A 44 17.25 6.61 26.35
N ASP A 45 15.99 6.90 26.13
CA ASP A 45 14.88 6.02 26.47
C ASP A 45 13.77 6.02 25.38
N ARG A 46 12.79 5.14 25.53
CA ARG A 46 11.71 4.98 24.55
C ARG A 46 10.75 6.17 24.51
N ARG A 47 10.64 6.96 25.58
CA ARG A 47 9.83 8.19 25.60
C ARG A 47 10.50 9.26 24.76
N GLN A 48 11.83 9.42 24.93
CA GLN A 48 12.62 10.35 24.12
C GLN A 48 12.64 9.92 22.64
N LEU A 49 12.70 8.62 22.35
CA LEU A 49 12.55 8.10 20.99
C LEU A 49 11.19 8.47 20.38
N ALA A 50 10.11 8.30 21.13
CA ALA A 50 8.77 8.67 20.68
C ALA A 50 8.64 10.19 20.44
N ALA A 51 9.21 11.00 21.31
CA ALA A 51 9.23 12.46 21.15
C ALA A 51 10.03 12.91 19.93
N ALA A 52 11.22 12.33 19.71
CA ALA A 52 12.03 12.60 18.51
C ALA A 52 11.32 12.17 17.22
N GLY A 53 10.65 11.01 17.23
CA GLY A 53 9.82 10.54 16.13
C GLY A 53 8.66 11.48 15.82
N ALA A 54 7.97 11.99 16.85
CA ALA A 54 6.89 12.96 16.68
C ALA A 54 7.39 14.30 16.09
N ALA A 55 8.56 14.78 16.54
CA ALA A 55 9.18 15.98 15.99
C ALA A 55 9.55 15.80 14.50
N LEU A 56 10.13 14.64 14.15
CA LEU A 56 10.46 14.33 12.74
C LEU A 56 9.20 14.21 11.88
N ARG A 57 8.17 13.53 12.37
CA ARG A 57 6.86 13.46 11.70
C ARG A 57 6.31 14.85 11.41
N SER A 58 6.28 15.73 12.42
CA SER A 58 5.80 17.12 12.23
C SER A 58 6.53 17.82 11.11
N ARG A 59 7.86 17.75 11.07
CA ARG A 59 8.66 18.36 10.02
C ARG A 59 8.33 17.83 8.63
N ILE A 60 8.20 16.50 8.50
CA ILE A 60 7.86 15.87 7.22
C ILE A 60 6.47 16.30 6.77
N CYS A 61 5.49 16.32 7.68
CA CYS A 61 4.14 16.78 7.35
C CYS A 61 4.12 18.26 6.95
N ASP A 62 4.84 19.13 7.68
CA ASP A 62 4.93 20.55 7.37
C ASP A 62 5.57 20.79 5.99
N GLU A 63 6.66 20.06 5.66
CA GLU A 63 7.29 20.14 4.34
C GLU A 63 6.30 19.79 3.22
N TRP A 64 5.54 18.70 3.37
CA TRP A 64 4.56 18.29 2.36
C TRP A 64 3.36 19.24 2.27
N MET A 65 2.86 19.76 3.40
CA MET A 65 1.78 20.76 3.39
C MET A 65 2.22 22.06 2.69
N LEU A 66 3.46 22.50 2.91
CA LEU A 66 4.03 23.64 2.20
C LEU A 66 4.26 23.37 0.69
N ALA A 67 4.44 22.10 0.33
CA ALA A 67 4.53 21.66 -1.07
C ALA A 67 3.16 21.44 -1.75
N GLY A 68 2.04 21.74 -1.06
CA GLY A 68 0.70 21.70 -1.63
C GLY A 68 -0.11 20.44 -1.31
N VAL A 69 0.33 19.61 -0.35
CA VAL A 69 -0.45 18.47 0.14
C VAL A 69 -1.44 18.93 1.21
N THR A 70 -2.69 18.50 1.12
CA THR A 70 -3.70 18.76 2.15
C THR A 70 -3.72 17.63 3.17
N MET A 71 -3.54 17.94 4.46
CA MET A 71 -3.68 16.99 5.56
C MET A 71 -4.76 17.48 6.53
N VAL A 72 -5.78 16.65 6.78
CA VAL A 72 -6.89 17.02 7.68
C VAL A 72 -6.46 17.01 9.13
N ASP A 73 -5.65 16.02 9.52
CA ASP A 73 -5.05 15.93 10.86
C ASP A 73 -3.61 15.40 10.76
N PRO A 74 -2.61 16.29 10.60
CA PRO A 74 -1.22 15.87 10.46
C PRO A 74 -0.67 15.15 11.68
N THR A 75 -1.34 15.25 12.85
CA THR A 75 -0.88 14.57 14.07
C THR A 75 -1.10 13.05 14.02
N THR A 76 -1.97 12.58 13.15
CA THR A 76 -2.28 11.16 12.93
C THR A 76 -1.69 10.59 11.64
N VAL A 77 -0.90 11.39 10.91
CA VAL A 77 -0.27 11.00 9.64
C VAL A 77 1.21 10.68 9.87
N TRP A 78 1.66 9.54 9.35
CA TRP A 78 3.06 9.10 9.37
C TRP A 78 3.56 8.86 7.96
N ILE A 79 4.61 9.57 7.56
CA ILE A 79 5.18 9.51 6.22
C ILE A 79 6.69 9.29 6.34
N ASP A 80 7.20 8.23 5.71
CA ASP A 80 8.64 8.01 5.63
C ASP A 80 9.31 9.06 4.73
N ARG A 81 10.56 9.38 5.03
CA ARG A 81 11.35 10.36 4.26
C ARG A 81 11.56 9.97 2.79
N THR A 82 11.42 8.68 2.48
CA THR A 82 11.58 8.12 1.12
C THR A 82 10.34 8.21 0.26
N VAL A 83 9.20 8.61 0.83
CA VAL A 83 7.91 8.75 0.14
C VAL A 83 7.93 9.99 -0.76
N GLU A 84 7.33 9.89 -1.93
CA GLU A 84 7.09 11.00 -2.85
C GLU A 84 5.59 11.33 -2.88
N LEU A 85 5.23 12.59 -2.65
CA LEU A 85 3.87 13.10 -2.79
C LEU A 85 3.84 14.22 -3.81
N ASP A 86 2.90 14.18 -4.73
CA ASP A 86 2.63 15.32 -5.62
C ASP A 86 1.77 16.38 -4.90
N ALA A 87 1.74 17.59 -5.40
CA ALA A 87 0.79 18.60 -4.96
C ALA A 87 -0.67 18.17 -5.17
N GLU A 88 -1.62 18.79 -4.46
CA GLU A 88 -3.07 18.49 -4.52
C GLU A 88 -3.44 17.07 -4.06
N VAL A 89 -2.53 16.34 -3.41
CA VAL A 89 -2.86 15.11 -2.69
C VAL A 89 -3.59 15.48 -1.40
N THR A 90 -4.67 14.74 -1.08
CA THR A 90 -5.40 14.89 0.18
C THR A 90 -5.20 13.66 1.06
N ILE A 91 -4.76 13.89 2.31
CA ILE A 91 -4.55 12.83 3.31
C ILE A 91 -5.50 13.05 4.48
N LEU A 92 -6.35 12.05 4.73
CA LEU A 92 -7.30 12.01 5.84
C LEU A 92 -6.64 11.41 7.10
N PRO A 93 -7.29 11.45 8.26
CA PRO A 93 -6.69 10.96 9.51
C PRO A 93 -6.28 9.48 9.50
N ASN A 94 -5.32 9.13 10.35
CA ASN A 94 -4.83 7.77 10.60
C ASN A 94 -4.22 7.11 9.35
N VAL A 95 -3.35 7.82 8.66
CA VAL A 95 -2.67 7.31 7.46
C VAL A 95 -1.19 7.11 7.73
N THR A 96 -0.68 5.95 7.34
CA THR A 96 0.76 5.65 7.31
C THR A 96 1.19 5.37 5.87
N ILE A 97 2.19 6.08 5.37
CA ILE A 97 2.78 5.89 4.04
C ILE A 97 4.28 5.67 4.19
N SER A 98 4.78 4.55 3.74
CA SER A 98 6.15 4.13 4.00
C SER A 98 6.85 3.50 2.79
N GLY A 99 8.15 3.27 2.95
CA GLY A 99 8.99 2.70 1.91
C GLY A 99 9.16 3.63 0.70
N ALA A 100 9.16 3.06 -0.50
CA ALA A 100 9.28 3.78 -1.76
C ALA A 100 7.91 4.17 -2.37
N SER A 101 6.91 4.44 -1.52
CA SER A 101 5.56 4.80 -1.99
C SER A 101 5.54 6.12 -2.72
N LYS A 102 4.66 6.21 -3.75
CA LYS A 102 4.47 7.39 -4.59
C LYS A 102 2.99 7.69 -4.72
N ILE A 103 2.58 8.90 -4.34
CA ILE A 103 1.17 9.33 -4.41
C ILE A 103 1.08 10.50 -5.38
N ARG A 104 0.31 10.33 -6.43
CA ARG A 104 0.20 11.29 -7.52
C ARG A 104 -0.91 12.31 -7.29
N ASN A 105 -0.81 13.40 -8.04
CA ASN A 105 -1.71 14.56 -7.97
C ASN A 105 -3.19 14.18 -7.93
N GLY A 106 -3.95 14.85 -7.08
CA GLY A 106 -5.41 14.67 -6.94
C GLY A 106 -5.83 13.39 -6.22
N ALA A 107 -4.90 12.52 -5.81
CA ALA A 107 -5.25 11.32 -5.06
C ALA A 107 -5.78 11.65 -3.66
N ASN A 108 -6.74 10.84 -3.20
CA ASN A 108 -7.35 10.94 -1.87
C ASN A 108 -7.03 9.69 -1.06
N ILE A 109 -6.30 9.86 0.04
CA ILE A 109 -5.83 8.75 0.89
C ILE A 109 -6.41 8.85 2.28
N GLY A 110 -7.05 7.77 2.72
CA GLY A 110 -7.61 7.66 4.07
C GLY A 110 -9.15 7.77 4.12
N PRO A 111 -9.71 7.77 5.33
CA PRO A 111 -8.99 7.54 6.58
C PRO A 111 -8.52 6.10 6.76
N ASP A 112 -7.72 5.85 7.81
CA ASP A 112 -7.33 4.50 8.26
C ASP A 112 -6.63 3.67 7.17
N CYS A 113 -5.59 4.21 6.52
CA CYS A 113 -4.83 3.54 5.47
C CYS A 113 -3.39 3.25 5.89
N SER A 114 -2.86 2.11 5.46
CA SER A 114 -1.46 1.75 5.55
C SER A 114 -0.93 1.37 4.17
N LEU A 115 -0.03 2.18 3.62
CA LEU A 115 0.54 2.00 2.29
C LEU A 115 2.06 1.81 2.41
N HIS A 116 2.57 0.70 1.91
CA HIS A 116 4.00 0.39 1.89
C HIS A 116 4.44 0.03 0.47
N ASP A 117 5.50 0.65 -0.04
CA ASP A 117 5.99 0.44 -1.41
C ASP A 117 4.87 0.49 -2.48
N THR A 118 3.89 1.36 -2.26
CA THR A 118 2.66 1.43 -3.07
C THR A 118 2.67 2.68 -3.95
N VAL A 119 2.31 2.49 -5.22
CA VAL A 119 2.07 3.59 -6.15
C VAL A 119 0.57 3.85 -6.23
N VAL A 120 0.16 5.08 -5.96
CA VAL A 120 -1.23 5.56 -6.15
C VAL A 120 -1.21 6.63 -7.22
N ASP A 121 -1.87 6.38 -8.33
CA ASP A 121 -1.86 7.25 -9.49
C ASP A 121 -2.90 8.38 -9.38
N HIS A 122 -2.96 9.26 -10.38
CA HIS A 122 -3.76 10.48 -10.39
C HIS A 122 -5.22 10.24 -10.03
N CYS A 123 -5.78 11.10 -9.19
CA CYS A 123 -7.19 11.10 -8.82
C CYS A 123 -7.73 9.80 -8.23
N ALA A 124 -6.89 8.84 -7.88
CA ALA A 124 -7.31 7.60 -7.24
C ALA A 124 -7.76 7.85 -5.79
N THR A 125 -8.70 7.04 -5.32
CA THR A 125 -9.23 7.11 -3.96
C THR A 125 -8.98 5.81 -3.21
N VAL A 126 -8.36 5.91 -2.03
CA VAL A 126 -8.01 4.76 -1.19
C VAL A 126 -8.53 4.98 0.22
N ILE A 127 -9.43 4.13 0.68
CA ILE A 127 -10.11 4.27 1.98
C ILE A 127 -9.96 3.00 2.80
N ARG A 128 -9.58 3.12 4.09
CA ARG A 128 -9.48 1.99 5.05
C ARG A 128 -8.83 0.75 4.43
N THR A 129 -7.65 0.93 3.88
CA THR A 129 -6.97 -0.08 3.06
C THR A 129 -5.56 -0.34 3.56
N THR A 130 -5.16 -1.59 3.56
CA THR A 130 -3.76 -1.99 3.65
C THR A 130 -3.25 -2.34 2.25
N SER A 131 -2.15 -1.71 1.83
CA SER A 131 -1.53 -1.97 0.53
C SER A 131 -0.02 -2.14 0.67
N ILE A 132 0.50 -3.20 0.08
CA ILE A 132 1.93 -3.53 0.10
C ILE A 132 2.38 -3.87 -1.32
N GLY A 133 3.30 -3.09 -1.88
CA GLY A 133 3.91 -3.36 -3.18
C GLY A 133 2.90 -3.43 -4.33
N ALA A 134 1.83 -2.61 -4.27
CA ALA A 134 0.79 -2.57 -5.28
C ALA A 134 0.85 -1.29 -6.12
N ILE A 135 0.22 -1.35 -7.29
CA ILE A 135 0.01 -0.20 -8.17
C ILE A 135 -1.50 0.03 -8.29
N ILE A 136 -1.94 1.22 -7.93
CA ILE A 136 -3.33 1.67 -7.99
C ILE A 136 -3.42 2.73 -9.08
N GLY A 137 -4.02 2.38 -10.22
CA GLY A 137 -4.07 3.21 -11.41
C GLY A 137 -4.97 4.44 -11.29
N GLU A 138 -4.88 5.30 -12.28
CA GLU A 138 -5.59 6.57 -12.37
C GLU A 138 -7.10 6.42 -12.13
N GLY A 139 -7.66 7.24 -11.24
CA GLY A 139 -9.09 7.25 -10.92
C GLY A 139 -9.62 5.96 -10.30
N ALA A 140 -8.75 5.00 -9.94
CA ALA A 140 -9.18 3.78 -9.30
C ALA A 140 -9.75 4.04 -7.89
N ASN A 141 -10.65 3.15 -7.47
CA ASN A 141 -11.33 3.27 -6.17
C ASN A 141 -11.08 2.02 -5.34
N VAL A 142 -10.45 2.18 -4.16
CA VAL A 142 -10.03 1.07 -3.29
C VAL A 142 -10.63 1.23 -1.91
N GLY A 143 -11.19 0.15 -1.40
CA GLY A 143 -11.72 0.06 -0.04
C GLY A 143 -13.25 0.13 0.06
N PRO A 144 -13.77 0.16 1.29
CA PRO A 144 -13.03 0.04 2.55
C PRO A 144 -12.66 -1.41 2.91
N TYR A 145 -11.69 -1.58 3.83
CA TYR A 145 -11.25 -2.89 4.33
C TYR A 145 -10.71 -3.81 3.23
N THR A 146 -9.94 -3.23 2.33
CA THR A 146 -9.28 -3.93 1.22
C THR A 146 -7.84 -4.24 1.60
N TYR A 147 -7.35 -5.42 1.19
CA TYR A 147 -5.94 -5.78 1.32
C TYR A 147 -5.32 -6.03 -0.06
N LEU A 148 -4.45 -5.13 -0.50
CA LEU A 148 -3.68 -5.29 -1.71
C LEU A 148 -2.27 -5.79 -1.36
N ARG A 149 -1.95 -6.99 -1.80
CA ARG A 149 -0.66 -7.65 -1.55
C ARG A 149 0.29 -7.44 -2.74
N PRO A 150 1.59 -7.78 -2.56
CA PRO A 150 2.59 -7.59 -3.61
C PRO A 150 2.19 -8.22 -4.96
N GLY A 151 2.52 -7.49 -6.03
CA GLY A 151 2.19 -7.89 -7.40
C GLY A 151 0.76 -7.58 -7.84
N THR A 152 0.00 -6.84 -7.02
CA THR A 152 -1.33 -6.37 -7.41
C THR A 152 -1.23 -5.09 -8.25
N VAL A 153 -1.90 -5.08 -9.39
CA VAL A 153 -2.02 -3.91 -10.27
C VAL A 153 -3.49 -3.66 -10.57
N LEU A 154 -3.97 -2.47 -10.26
CA LEU A 154 -5.29 -1.99 -10.62
C LEU A 154 -5.17 -1.01 -11.80
N GLY A 155 -5.84 -1.29 -12.90
CA GLY A 155 -5.91 -0.41 -14.06
C GLY A 155 -6.70 0.87 -13.79
N ALA A 156 -6.66 1.80 -14.75
CA ALA A 156 -7.39 3.06 -14.64
C ALA A 156 -8.89 2.83 -14.43
N GLY A 157 -9.50 3.58 -13.50
CA GLY A 157 -10.92 3.47 -13.16
C GLY A 157 -11.35 2.14 -12.54
N ALA A 158 -10.41 1.25 -12.22
CA ALA A 158 -10.72 -0.04 -11.62
C ALA A 158 -11.21 0.11 -10.17
N LYS A 159 -11.96 -0.89 -9.69
CA LYS A 159 -12.48 -0.90 -8.32
C LYS A 159 -12.12 -2.19 -7.58
N ALA A 160 -11.42 -2.07 -6.46
CA ALA A 160 -11.30 -3.11 -5.45
C ALA A 160 -12.06 -2.66 -4.20
N GLY A 161 -13.24 -3.22 -3.98
CA GLY A 161 -14.19 -2.74 -2.96
C GLY A 161 -14.07 -3.44 -1.61
N GLY A 162 -15.14 -3.38 -0.82
CA GLY A 162 -15.12 -3.80 0.59
C GLY A 162 -14.78 -5.27 0.81
N PHE A 163 -13.85 -5.51 1.74
CA PHE A 163 -13.41 -6.86 2.14
C PHE A 163 -12.85 -7.69 0.96
N VAL A 164 -12.12 -7.03 0.08
CA VAL A 164 -11.44 -7.67 -1.05
C VAL A 164 -9.96 -7.85 -0.72
N GLU A 165 -9.45 -9.05 -0.94
CA GLU A 165 -8.02 -9.33 -0.92
C GLU A 165 -7.53 -9.66 -2.33
N MET A 166 -6.43 -9.01 -2.75
CA MET A 166 -5.80 -9.28 -4.04
C MET A 166 -4.30 -9.54 -3.86
N LYS A 167 -3.76 -10.51 -4.60
CA LYS A 167 -2.35 -10.87 -4.58
C LYS A 167 -1.89 -11.32 -5.96
N ASN A 168 -0.76 -10.78 -6.45
CA ASN A 168 -0.22 -11.15 -7.75
C ASN A 168 -1.34 -11.18 -8.82
N ALA A 169 -2.11 -10.09 -8.87
CA ALA A 169 -3.33 -10.01 -9.66
C ALA A 169 -3.35 -8.70 -10.46
N ASN A 170 -3.71 -8.80 -11.73
CA ASN A 170 -3.86 -7.65 -12.62
C ASN A 170 -5.35 -7.44 -12.93
N LEU A 171 -5.91 -6.34 -12.49
CA LEU A 171 -7.29 -5.93 -12.74
C LEU A 171 -7.30 -4.85 -13.83
N GLY A 172 -7.81 -5.19 -15.00
CA GLY A 172 -7.86 -4.33 -16.17
C GLY A 172 -8.65 -3.03 -15.95
N PRO A 173 -8.52 -2.06 -16.86
CA PRO A 173 -9.22 -0.78 -16.75
C PRO A 173 -10.73 -0.94 -16.60
N ASN A 174 -11.34 -0.09 -15.75
CA ASN A 174 -12.79 -0.07 -15.48
C ASN A 174 -13.38 -1.39 -14.94
N SER A 175 -12.53 -2.38 -14.63
CA SER A 175 -12.97 -3.65 -14.05
C SER A 175 -13.20 -3.53 -12.54
N LYS A 176 -14.08 -4.38 -12.02
CA LYS A 176 -14.57 -4.27 -10.64
C LYS A 176 -14.53 -5.60 -9.91
N VAL A 177 -13.95 -5.58 -8.72
CA VAL A 177 -14.07 -6.62 -7.68
C VAL A 177 -14.71 -5.93 -6.46
N PRO A 178 -16.05 -5.79 -6.42
CA PRO A 178 -16.68 -4.85 -5.51
C PRO A 178 -16.82 -5.33 -4.07
N HIS A 179 -16.88 -6.65 -3.80
CA HIS A 179 -17.26 -7.14 -2.47
C HIS A 179 -16.71 -8.52 -2.15
N LEU A 180 -16.18 -8.71 -0.91
CA LEU A 180 -16.01 -10.01 -0.23
C LEU A 180 -15.27 -11.07 -1.05
N SER A 181 -14.29 -10.70 -1.84
CA SER A 181 -13.68 -11.62 -2.81
C SER A 181 -12.17 -11.80 -2.57
N TYR A 182 -11.67 -12.98 -2.87
CA TYR A 182 -10.24 -13.24 -2.97
C TYR A 182 -9.83 -13.40 -4.44
N VAL A 183 -8.83 -12.62 -4.88
CA VAL A 183 -8.26 -12.67 -6.22
C VAL A 183 -6.77 -12.92 -6.12
N GLY A 184 -6.35 -14.13 -6.38
CA GLY A 184 -4.95 -14.55 -6.35
C GLY A 184 -4.47 -15.11 -7.67
N ASP A 185 -3.25 -14.73 -8.10
CA ASP A 185 -2.58 -15.23 -9.29
C ASP A 185 -3.51 -15.16 -10.54
N ALA A 186 -4.00 -13.95 -10.85
CA ALA A 186 -5.03 -13.76 -11.88
C ALA A 186 -4.76 -12.55 -12.79
N THR A 187 -5.22 -12.64 -14.02
CA THR A 187 -5.32 -11.52 -14.96
C THR A 187 -6.77 -11.34 -15.36
N ILE A 188 -7.31 -10.13 -15.17
CA ILE A 188 -8.70 -9.79 -15.47
C ILE A 188 -8.69 -8.66 -16.50
N GLY A 189 -9.37 -8.87 -17.62
CA GLY A 189 -9.48 -7.92 -18.71
C GLY A 189 -10.31 -6.69 -18.37
N GLU A 190 -10.43 -5.78 -19.32
CA GLU A 190 -11.14 -4.50 -19.21
C GLU A 190 -12.66 -4.69 -18.98
N GLY A 191 -13.29 -3.80 -18.22
CA GLY A 191 -14.74 -3.70 -18.08
C GLY A 191 -15.42 -4.91 -17.43
N THR A 192 -14.64 -5.84 -16.88
CA THR A 192 -15.12 -7.07 -16.25
C THR A 192 -15.66 -6.80 -14.85
N ASN A 193 -16.73 -7.49 -14.46
CA ASN A 193 -17.31 -7.41 -13.14
C ASN A 193 -17.25 -8.76 -12.43
N ILE A 194 -16.55 -8.83 -11.32
CA ILE A 194 -16.48 -9.99 -10.46
C ILE A 194 -17.60 -9.88 -9.41
N GLY A 195 -18.47 -10.88 -9.35
CA GLY A 195 -19.56 -10.93 -8.38
C GLY A 195 -19.07 -11.06 -6.94
N ALA A 196 -19.91 -10.66 -5.99
CA ALA A 196 -19.58 -10.74 -4.57
C ALA A 196 -19.25 -12.17 -4.14
N ALA A 197 -18.35 -12.33 -3.18
CA ALA A 197 -17.92 -13.61 -2.60
C ALA A 197 -17.30 -14.56 -3.65
N THR A 198 -16.71 -14.05 -4.71
CA THR A 198 -15.97 -14.87 -5.69
C THR A 198 -14.59 -15.20 -5.14
N VAL A 199 -14.18 -16.45 -5.29
CA VAL A 199 -12.85 -16.93 -4.91
C VAL A 199 -12.11 -17.47 -6.12
N PHE A 200 -10.93 -16.94 -6.38
CA PHE A 200 -9.97 -17.48 -7.33
C PHE A 200 -9.17 -18.58 -6.61
N VAL A 201 -9.55 -19.83 -6.85
CA VAL A 201 -8.93 -21.01 -6.20
C VAL A 201 -7.62 -21.30 -6.93
N ASN A 202 -6.56 -20.65 -6.51
CA ASN A 202 -5.26 -20.62 -7.20
C ASN A 202 -4.24 -21.64 -6.67
N TYR A 203 -4.56 -22.41 -5.66
CA TYR A 203 -3.64 -23.36 -5.03
C TYR A 203 -4.25 -24.76 -4.93
N ASP A 204 -3.58 -25.76 -5.46
CA ASP A 204 -4.03 -27.16 -5.51
C ASP A 204 -3.52 -28.04 -4.36
N GLY A 205 -2.79 -27.42 -3.41
CA GLY A 205 -2.14 -28.13 -2.31
C GLY A 205 -0.64 -28.37 -2.53
N GLN A 206 -0.13 -28.15 -3.73
CA GLN A 206 1.28 -28.27 -4.10
C GLN A 206 1.79 -27.02 -4.84
N GLU A 207 1.09 -26.60 -5.87
CA GLU A 207 1.50 -25.50 -6.76
C GLU A 207 0.40 -24.43 -6.86
N LYS A 208 0.79 -23.26 -7.34
CA LYS A 208 -0.13 -22.16 -7.67
C LYS A 208 -0.35 -22.11 -9.16
N HIS A 209 -1.61 -21.92 -9.53
CA HIS A 209 -2.05 -21.84 -10.90
C HIS A 209 -2.68 -20.49 -11.19
N HIS A 210 -2.67 -20.10 -12.46
CA HIS A 210 -3.16 -18.82 -12.90
C HIS A 210 -4.58 -18.91 -13.46
N THR A 211 -5.40 -17.89 -13.18
CA THR A 211 -6.72 -17.71 -13.82
C THR A 211 -6.66 -16.50 -14.75
N GLN A 212 -7.07 -16.69 -16.00
CA GLN A 212 -7.23 -15.62 -16.96
C GLN A 212 -8.72 -15.36 -17.21
N VAL A 213 -9.17 -14.15 -16.95
CA VAL A 213 -10.53 -13.67 -17.23
C VAL A 213 -10.42 -12.60 -18.30
N GLY A 214 -11.18 -12.76 -19.38
CA GLY A 214 -11.23 -11.82 -20.48
C GLY A 214 -11.88 -10.48 -20.14
N SER A 215 -12.11 -9.69 -21.16
CA SER A 215 -12.75 -8.38 -21.06
C SER A 215 -14.27 -8.51 -21.09
N TYR A 216 -14.96 -7.55 -20.40
CA TYR A 216 -16.42 -7.47 -20.36
C TYR A 216 -17.13 -8.71 -19.83
N VAL A 217 -16.43 -9.55 -19.06
CA VAL A 217 -16.96 -10.74 -18.40
C VAL A 217 -17.85 -10.37 -17.20
N ARG A 218 -18.85 -11.19 -16.93
CA ARG A 218 -19.72 -11.07 -15.75
C ARG A 218 -19.64 -12.34 -14.92
N ILE A 219 -18.86 -12.33 -13.85
CA ILE A 219 -18.81 -13.45 -12.90
C ILE A 219 -19.98 -13.28 -11.91
N GLY A 220 -20.79 -14.33 -11.79
CA GLY A 220 -21.88 -14.39 -10.83
C GLY A 220 -21.36 -14.40 -9.39
N SER A 221 -22.17 -13.93 -8.44
CA SER A 221 -21.81 -13.95 -7.02
C SER A 221 -21.64 -15.38 -6.51
N ASP A 222 -20.78 -15.54 -5.49
CA ASP A 222 -20.50 -16.85 -4.84
C ASP A 222 -19.98 -17.88 -5.85
N THR A 223 -19.06 -17.44 -6.74
CA THR A 223 -18.46 -18.30 -7.76
C THR A 223 -17.04 -18.70 -7.35
N MET A 224 -16.73 -20.01 -7.43
CA MET A 224 -15.37 -20.53 -7.30
C MET A 224 -14.76 -20.71 -8.69
N LEU A 225 -13.65 -20.04 -8.98
CA LEU A 225 -12.87 -20.16 -10.21
C LEU A 225 -11.64 -21.01 -9.92
N VAL A 226 -11.67 -22.28 -10.34
CA VAL A 226 -10.60 -23.25 -10.01
C VAL A 226 -9.53 -23.22 -11.09
N ALA A 227 -8.38 -22.67 -10.73
CA ALA A 227 -7.24 -22.54 -11.64
C ALA A 227 -6.52 -23.91 -11.86
N PRO A 228 -5.87 -24.13 -13.04
CA PRO A 228 -5.76 -23.19 -14.16
C PRO A 228 -7.09 -23.04 -14.91
N LEU A 229 -7.44 -21.81 -15.30
CA LEU A 229 -8.74 -21.54 -15.93
C LEU A 229 -8.67 -20.32 -16.85
N VAL A 230 -9.33 -20.42 -18.02
CA VAL A 230 -9.50 -19.32 -18.96
C VAL A 230 -10.99 -19.05 -19.16
N ILE A 231 -11.40 -17.77 -18.93
CA ILE A 231 -12.76 -17.30 -19.20
C ILE A 231 -12.67 -16.27 -20.32
N GLY A 232 -13.30 -16.58 -21.46
CA GLY A 232 -13.25 -15.76 -22.66
C GLY A 232 -14.04 -14.46 -22.54
N ASP A 233 -13.76 -13.51 -23.44
CA ASP A 233 -14.37 -12.18 -23.45
C ASP A 233 -15.90 -12.26 -23.51
N GLY A 234 -16.57 -11.38 -22.76
CA GLY A 234 -18.02 -11.29 -22.71
C GLY A 234 -18.74 -12.51 -22.13
N ALA A 235 -18.01 -13.48 -21.56
CA ALA A 235 -18.60 -14.66 -20.94
C ALA A 235 -19.30 -14.32 -19.62
N TYR A 236 -20.18 -15.23 -19.22
CA TYR A 236 -20.95 -15.15 -17.96
C TYR A 236 -20.75 -16.40 -17.12
N THR A 237 -20.77 -16.28 -15.79
CA THR A 237 -20.98 -17.44 -14.92
C THR A 237 -22.24 -17.24 -14.08
N ALA A 238 -22.97 -18.31 -13.87
CA ALA A 238 -24.14 -18.26 -12.98
C ALA A 238 -23.70 -18.16 -11.52
N ALA A 239 -24.44 -17.42 -10.70
CA ALA A 239 -24.18 -17.32 -9.28
C ALA A 239 -24.19 -18.71 -8.59
N GLY A 240 -23.33 -18.90 -7.57
CA GLY A 240 -23.19 -20.16 -6.83
C GLY A 240 -22.54 -21.29 -7.65
N SER A 241 -21.74 -20.97 -8.66
CA SER A 241 -21.09 -21.96 -9.53
C SER A 241 -19.66 -22.29 -9.09
N VAL A 242 -19.26 -23.53 -9.29
CA VAL A 242 -17.85 -23.96 -9.26
C VAL A 242 -17.43 -24.21 -10.73
N ILE A 243 -16.53 -23.40 -11.23
CA ILE A 243 -16.05 -23.43 -12.61
C ILE A 243 -14.66 -24.07 -12.62
N THR A 244 -14.54 -25.21 -13.28
CA THR A 244 -13.33 -26.04 -13.38
C THR A 244 -12.84 -26.25 -14.81
N GLU A 245 -13.59 -25.78 -15.79
CA GLU A 245 -13.26 -25.90 -17.22
C GLU A 245 -13.34 -24.54 -17.88
N ASP A 246 -12.54 -24.33 -18.94
CA ASP A 246 -12.51 -23.10 -19.69
C ASP A 246 -13.90 -22.70 -20.21
N VAL A 247 -14.18 -21.40 -20.18
CA VAL A 247 -15.46 -20.85 -20.64
C VAL A 247 -15.23 -20.08 -21.94
N PRO A 248 -15.79 -20.53 -23.07
CA PRO A 248 -15.65 -19.82 -24.34
C PRO A 248 -16.21 -18.39 -24.28
N ALA A 249 -15.67 -17.50 -25.12
CA ALA A 249 -16.15 -16.13 -25.25
C ALA A 249 -17.67 -16.08 -25.51
N GLY A 250 -18.36 -15.12 -24.87
CA GLY A 250 -19.81 -14.91 -25.01
C GLY A 250 -20.70 -16.05 -24.47
N SER A 251 -20.10 -17.08 -23.87
CA SER A 251 -20.83 -18.24 -23.32
C SER A 251 -21.28 -18.01 -21.87
N MET A 252 -22.25 -18.78 -21.42
CA MET A 252 -22.66 -18.84 -20.01
C MET A 252 -22.29 -20.18 -19.40
N ALA A 253 -21.46 -20.17 -18.37
CA ALA A 253 -21.13 -21.35 -17.58
C ALA A 253 -22.05 -21.47 -16.35
N VAL A 254 -22.54 -22.69 -16.10
CA VAL A 254 -23.40 -23.00 -14.96
C VAL A 254 -22.87 -24.27 -14.29
N GLY A 255 -22.11 -24.10 -13.22
CA GLY A 255 -21.48 -25.18 -12.43
C GLY A 255 -22.18 -25.43 -11.08
N ARG A 256 -23.51 -25.51 -11.06
CA ARG A 256 -24.31 -25.74 -9.86
C ARG A 256 -25.55 -26.62 -10.12
N ALA A 257 -26.10 -27.23 -9.08
CA ALA A 257 -27.31 -28.02 -9.19
C ALA A 257 -28.54 -27.16 -9.61
N ARG A 258 -29.47 -27.80 -10.32
CA ARG A 258 -30.76 -27.16 -10.60
C ARG A 258 -31.60 -27.07 -9.33
N GLN A 259 -32.29 -25.95 -9.15
CA GLN A 259 -33.31 -25.83 -8.11
C GLN A 259 -34.42 -26.86 -8.33
N ARG A 260 -34.82 -27.53 -7.25
CA ARG A 260 -36.03 -28.36 -7.21
C ARG A 260 -36.94 -27.79 -6.12
N ASN A 261 -38.22 -27.63 -6.46
CA ASN A 261 -39.25 -27.21 -5.52
C ASN A 261 -39.99 -28.46 -5.01
#